data_d3f3672868074c89ecd9555ddfb08be5
#
_entry.id   d3f3672868074c89ecd9555ddfb08be5
#
_cell.length_a   1.000
_cell.length_b   1.000
_cell.length_c   1.000
_cell.angle_alpha   90.00
_cell.angle_beta   90.00
_cell.angle_gamma   90.00
#
_symmetry.space_group_name_H-M   'P 1'
#
loop_
_entity.id
_entity.type
_entity.pdbx_description
1 polymer ?
#
loop_
_entity_poly.entity_id
_entity_poly.type
_entity_poly.pdbx_seq_one_letter_code
_entity_poly.pdbx_strand_id
1 'polypeptide(L)'
;MREYFLLDPTVTFLNHGSFGATPIPVFEEYQRLQRQLEYQPVEFLARRYDTLMDEARASLAKFLNTPTNDLVFIPNTTYGVNTIVHALELGSGDEVLTTDHEYGACNKAWEYYAERKHFIYKKAGIPTPLHSWDATIESMVGAINENTKCIYLSHITSETAVTLPIQQLCKTARQNGILTVIDGAHAPGQIPVDLREIGADVYIGNCHKWLCAPKGSAFMVVKPAMQQAVHPLVISWGWSSAQTGSGEFANWHQWTGTRDPSAQLAIPTAIAFREQFDWESLTQDCHDLLIALGSEIQSITGLPAIADPRYWHQMAAFELPKNIDPIALKAKLYYDYRIEVPIHNWHGKNLIRVSIQVYNNEQDCQRLISALQKLL
;
A
#
# COMPACT_ATOMS: atom_id res chain seq x y z
N MET A 1 13.17 -6.42 -18.89
CA MET A 1 12.39 -6.80 -17.69
C MET A 1 10.94 -7.19 -17.99
N ARG A 2 10.35 -6.71 -19.11
CA ARG A 2 8.94 -7.04 -19.45
C ARG A 2 8.70 -8.55 -19.67
N GLU A 3 9.67 -9.27 -20.16
CA GLU A 3 9.65 -10.73 -20.38
C GLU A 3 9.40 -11.55 -19.10
N TYR A 4 9.63 -10.96 -17.94
CA TYR A 4 9.34 -11.60 -16.65
C TYR A 4 7.89 -11.46 -16.21
N PHE A 5 7.02 -10.76 -16.95
CA PHE A 5 5.65 -10.48 -16.51
C PHE A 5 4.62 -10.97 -17.53
N LEU A 6 3.51 -11.58 -17.04
CA LEU A 6 2.39 -12.09 -17.85
C LEU A 6 1.42 -10.97 -18.29
N LEU A 7 1.93 -9.77 -18.56
CA LEU A 7 1.09 -8.66 -19.00
C LEU A 7 0.72 -8.79 -20.47
N ASP A 8 -0.52 -8.44 -20.81
CA ASP A 8 -0.99 -8.34 -22.19
C ASP A 8 -0.04 -7.43 -23.01
N PRO A 9 0.65 -7.96 -24.04
CA PRO A 9 1.61 -7.19 -24.83
C PRO A 9 0.94 -6.11 -25.69
N THR A 10 -0.37 -6.16 -25.89
CA THR A 10 -1.13 -5.17 -26.64
C THR A 10 -1.56 -3.97 -25.81
N VAL A 11 -1.40 -4.04 -24.48
CA VAL A 11 -1.78 -2.98 -23.54
C VAL A 11 -0.54 -2.27 -23.01
N THR A 12 -0.52 -0.96 -23.09
CA THR A 12 0.40 -0.10 -22.35
C THR A 12 -0.09 0.03 -20.91
N PHE A 13 0.53 -0.72 -20.00
CA PHE A 13 0.09 -0.83 -18.62
C PHE A 13 0.86 0.14 -17.71
N LEU A 14 0.25 1.29 -17.42
CA LEU A 14 0.78 2.38 -16.57
C LEU A 14 0.03 2.47 -15.23
N ASN A 15 -0.43 1.33 -14.71
CA ASN A 15 -1.30 1.23 -13.55
C ASN A 15 -0.84 0.16 -12.52
N HIS A 16 0.46 -0.02 -12.37
CA HIS A 16 0.98 -0.99 -11.38
C HIS A 16 0.48 -0.71 -9.96
N GLY A 17 0.38 0.56 -9.58
CA GLY A 17 -0.05 0.98 -8.24
C GLY A 17 -1.46 0.53 -7.84
N SER A 18 -2.37 0.22 -8.78
CA SER A 18 -3.72 -0.24 -8.41
C SER A 18 -3.70 -1.64 -7.80
N PHE A 19 -3.10 -2.63 -8.49
CA PHE A 19 -3.18 -4.03 -8.09
C PHE A 19 -1.86 -4.79 -8.16
N GLY A 20 -0.80 -4.18 -8.71
CA GLY A 20 0.46 -4.85 -8.99
C GLY A 20 0.41 -5.85 -10.14
N ALA A 21 1.57 -6.24 -10.63
CA ALA A 21 1.77 -7.38 -11.51
C ALA A 21 2.77 -8.33 -10.87
N THR A 22 2.54 -9.63 -10.98
CA THR A 22 3.38 -10.66 -10.38
C THR A 22 4.33 -11.20 -11.44
N PRO A 23 5.66 -11.26 -11.18
CA PRO A 23 6.62 -11.86 -12.10
C PRO A 23 6.37 -13.35 -12.31
N ILE A 24 6.70 -13.86 -13.48
CA ILE A 24 6.51 -15.28 -13.86
C ILE A 24 7.13 -16.23 -12.81
N PRO A 25 8.38 -16.08 -12.35
CA PRO A 25 8.94 -17.00 -11.36
C PRO A 25 8.15 -17.01 -10.03
N VAL A 26 7.62 -15.87 -9.61
CA VAL A 26 6.80 -15.75 -8.40
C VAL A 26 5.41 -16.37 -8.62
N PHE A 27 4.84 -16.19 -9.81
CA PHE A 27 3.56 -16.78 -10.17
C PHE A 27 3.64 -18.30 -10.30
N GLU A 28 4.72 -18.83 -10.86
CA GLU A 28 4.98 -20.28 -10.94
C GLU A 28 5.13 -20.91 -9.55
N GLU A 29 5.83 -20.23 -8.63
CA GLU A 29 5.93 -20.68 -7.24
C GLU A 29 4.55 -20.67 -6.55
N TYR A 30 3.77 -19.61 -6.74
CA TYR A 30 2.40 -19.53 -6.24
C TYR A 30 1.55 -20.71 -6.72
N GLN A 31 1.59 -21.04 -8.03
CA GLN A 31 0.88 -22.19 -8.57
C GLN A 31 1.43 -23.53 -8.08
N ARG A 32 2.74 -23.64 -7.86
CA ARG A 32 3.36 -24.84 -7.29
C ARG A 32 2.84 -25.11 -5.88
N LEU A 33 2.75 -24.07 -5.06
CA LEU A 33 2.21 -24.16 -3.70
C LEU A 33 0.73 -24.57 -3.71
N GLN A 34 -0.08 -24.03 -4.62
CA GLN A 34 -1.48 -24.43 -4.78
C GLN A 34 -1.61 -25.91 -5.17
N ARG A 35 -0.80 -26.40 -6.10
CA ARG A 35 -0.78 -27.82 -6.45
C ARG A 35 -0.36 -28.70 -5.29
N GLN A 36 0.59 -28.27 -4.45
CA GLN A 36 0.98 -29.00 -3.23
C GLN A 36 -0.16 -29.06 -2.21
N LEU A 37 -0.88 -27.94 -2.03
CA LEU A 37 -2.06 -27.89 -1.16
C LEU A 37 -3.11 -28.93 -1.62
N GLU A 38 -3.44 -28.96 -2.90
CA GLU A 38 -4.46 -29.87 -3.44
C GLU A 38 -3.97 -31.34 -3.48
N TYR A 39 -2.67 -31.57 -3.62
CA TYR A 39 -2.10 -32.91 -3.61
C TYR A 39 -2.28 -33.62 -2.27
N GLN A 40 -2.12 -32.88 -1.13
CA GLN A 40 -2.35 -33.44 0.21
C GLN A 40 -2.78 -32.30 1.17
N PRO A 41 -4.09 -31.94 1.18
CA PRO A 41 -4.59 -30.79 1.93
C PRO A 41 -4.32 -30.87 3.44
N VAL A 42 -4.48 -32.06 4.04
CA VAL A 42 -4.28 -32.23 5.48
C VAL A 42 -2.80 -32.14 5.86
N GLU A 43 -1.91 -32.69 5.04
CA GLU A 43 -0.47 -32.56 5.24
C GLU A 43 -0.05 -31.09 5.15
N PHE A 44 -0.55 -30.38 4.14
CA PHE A 44 -0.23 -28.98 3.90
C PHE A 44 -0.78 -28.06 5.00
N LEU A 45 -2.09 -28.15 5.29
CA LEU A 45 -2.78 -27.21 6.18
C LEU A 45 -2.73 -27.58 7.66
N ALA A 46 -2.53 -28.86 8.02
CA ALA A 46 -2.54 -29.26 9.41
C ALA A 46 -1.16 -29.64 9.98
N ARG A 47 -0.18 -30.00 9.13
CA ARG A 47 1.14 -30.40 9.61
C ARG A 47 2.26 -29.43 9.23
N ARG A 48 2.18 -28.81 8.05
CA ARG A 48 3.24 -27.95 7.51
C ARG A 48 2.94 -26.46 7.59
N TYR A 49 1.68 -26.10 7.78
CA TYR A 49 1.18 -24.72 7.71
C TYR A 49 1.99 -23.75 8.58
N ASP A 50 2.14 -24.05 9.86
CA ASP A 50 2.82 -23.17 10.81
C ASP A 50 4.28 -22.94 10.42
N THR A 51 5.01 -24.01 10.08
CA THR A 51 6.41 -23.90 9.63
C THR A 51 6.55 -23.07 8.37
N LEU A 52 5.70 -23.32 7.36
CA LEU A 52 5.73 -22.57 6.10
C LEU A 52 5.40 -21.07 6.30
N MET A 53 4.40 -20.80 7.14
CA MET A 53 4.02 -19.42 7.46
C MET A 53 5.11 -18.70 8.26
N ASP A 54 5.79 -19.38 9.18
CA ASP A 54 6.88 -18.82 9.96
C ASP A 54 8.10 -18.49 9.10
N GLU A 55 8.47 -19.36 8.17
CA GLU A 55 9.54 -19.11 7.20
C GLU A 55 9.22 -17.90 6.33
N ALA A 56 7.98 -17.81 5.82
CA ALA A 56 7.55 -16.68 4.99
C ALA A 56 7.52 -15.37 5.80
N ARG A 57 7.04 -15.40 7.06
CA ARG A 57 7.05 -14.23 7.96
C ARG A 57 8.48 -13.78 8.28
N ALA A 58 9.38 -14.71 8.58
CA ALA A 58 10.78 -14.39 8.88
C ALA A 58 11.46 -13.69 7.70
N SER A 59 11.20 -14.17 6.46
CA SER A 59 11.71 -13.54 5.24
C SER A 59 11.20 -12.10 5.08
N LEU A 60 9.90 -11.87 5.23
CA LEU A 60 9.32 -10.53 5.11
C LEU A 60 9.75 -9.62 6.27
N ALA A 61 9.82 -10.14 7.49
CA ALA A 61 10.26 -9.38 8.67
C ALA A 61 11.71 -8.89 8.51
N LYS A 62 12.60 -9.73 7.95
CA LYS A 62 13.95 -9.33 7.59
C LYS A 62 13.96 -8.22 6.54
N PHE A 63 13.16 -8.34 5.50
CA PHE A 63 13.03 -7.33 4.43
C PHE A 63 12.55 -5.98 4.94
N LEU A 64 11.70 -5.96 5.97
CA LEU A 64 11.11 -4.76 6.58
C LEU A 64 11.85 -4.26 7.84
N ASN A 65 12.94 -4.92 8.24
CA ASN A 65 13.68 -4.67 9.48
C ASN A 65 12.76 -4.60 10.71
N THR A 66 11.98 -5.68 10.95
CA THR A 66 11.07 -5.80 12.11
C THR A 66 11.19 -7.17 12.77
N PRO A 67 10.84 -7.33 14.06
CA PRO A 67 10.76 -8.65 14.68
C PRO A 67 9.68 -9.52 14.02
N THR A 68 10.00 -10.79 13.76
CA THR A 68 9.05 -11.73 13.13
C THR A 68 7.75 -11.89 13.94
N ASN A 69 7.83 -11.84 15.27
CA ASN A 69 6.67 -12.02 16.14
C ASN A 69 5.72 -10.82 16.15
N ASP A 70 6.15 -9.67 15.66
CA ASP A 70 5.31 -8.48 15.56
C ASP A 70 4.54 -8.42 14.24
N LEU A 71 4.88 -9.31 13.28
CA LEU A 71 4.33 -9.36 11.94
C LEU A 71 3.32 -10.49 11.79
N VAL A 72 2.16 -10.20 11.22
CA VAL A 72 1.15 -11.18 10.80
C VAL A 72 0.75 -10.96 9.35
N PHE A 73 0.40 -12.03 8.65
CA PHE A 73 -0.16 -11.94 7.32
C PHE A 73 -1.66 -11.68 7.35
N ILE A 74 -2.11 -10.83 6.43
CA ILE A 74 -3.50 -10.45 6.20
C ILE A 74 -3.79 -10.48 4.71
N PRO A 75 -5.08 -10.47 4.27
CA PRO A 75 -5.42 -10.50 2.85
C PRO A 75 -5.01 -9.23 2.08
N ASN A 76 -5.19 -8.06 2.68
CA ASN A 76 -4.89 -6.74 2.10
C ASN A 76 -4.89 -5.66 3.20
N THR A 77 -4.39 -4.47 2.87
CA THR A 77 -4.31 -3.34 3.80
C THR A 77 -5.70 -2.90 4.30
N THR A 78 -6.73 -2.92 3.46
CA THR A 78 -8.10 -2.57 3.88
C THR A 78 -8.59 -3.47 5.01
N TYR A 79 -8.31 -4.78 4.95
CA TYR A 79 -8.59 -5.71 6.05
C TYR A 79 -7.85 -5.32 7.32
N GLY A 80 -6.56 -4.99 7.22
CA GLY A 80 -5.74 -4.57 8.36
C GLY A 80 -6.25 -3.28 9.01
N VAL A 81 -6.59 -2.27 8.22
CA VAL A 81 -7.19 -1.01 8.71
C VAL A 81 -8.50 -1.29 9.47
N ASN A 82 -9.39 -2.14 8.91
CA ASN A 82 -10.61 -2.54 9.60
C ASN A 82 -10.33 -3.27 10.93
N THR A 83 -9.31 -4.15 10.94
CA THR A 83 -8.90 -4.83 12.17
C THR A 83 -8.48 -3.84 13.25
N ILE A 84 -7.66 -2.86 12.89
CA ILE A 84 -7.15 -1.86 13.85
C ILE A 84 -8.26 -0.94 14.33
N VAL A 85 -9.04 -0.34 13.45
CA VAL A 85 -10.10 0.59 13.88
C VAL A 85 -11.20 -0.12 14.72
N HIS A 86 -11.43 -1.43 14.44
CA HIS A 86 -12.28 -2.26 15.27
C HIS A 86 -11.72 -2.44 16.68
N ALA A 87 -10.41 -2.73 16.78
CA ALA A 87 -9.72 -3.02 18.03
C ALA A 87 -9.50 -1.79 18.93
N LEU A 88 -9.30 -0.62 18.33
CA LEU A 88 -9.04 0.60 19.13
C LEU A 88 -10.22 0.97 20.02
N GLU A 89 -9.94 1.18 21.30
CA GLU A 89 -10.91 1.66 22.31
C GLU A 89 -11.03 3.19 22.19
N LEU A 90 -11.79 3.64 21.19
CA LEU A 90 -12.12 5.04 20.95
C LEU A 90 -13.58 5.30 21.30
N GLY A 91 -13.87 6.48 21.84
CA GLY A 91 -15.20 6.87 22.28
C GLY A 91 -15.50 8.35 22.06
N SER A 92 -16.61 8.80 22.68
CA SER A 92 -17.07 10.18 22.56
C SER A 92 -16.04 11.18 23.06
N GLY A 93 -15.68 12.14 22.21
CA GLY A 93 -14.66 13.16 22.48
C GLY A 93 -13.28 12.81 22.00
N ASP A 94 -12.95 11.54 21.72
CA ASP A 94 -11.68 11.16 21.13
C ASP A 94 -11.58 11.59 19.68
N GLU A 95 -10.38 11.95 19.21
CA GLU A 95 -10.10 12.30 17.82
C GLU A 95 -9.09 11.34 17.21
N VAL A 96 -9.39 10.91 15.96
CA VAL A 96 -8.42 10.30 15.05
C VAL A 96 -8.07 11.32 13.99
N LEU A 97 -6.81 11.77 14.00
CA LEU A 97 -6.28 12.74 13.06
C LEU A 97 -5.72 12.04 11.82
N THR A 98 -6.06 12.55 10.64
CA THR A 98 -5.59 12.01 9.35
C THR A 98 -5.38 13.15 8.34
N THR A 99 -4.97 12.82 7.11
CA THR A 99 -4.90 13.78 6.02
C THR A 99 -6.12 13.70 5.10
N ASP A 100 -6.30 14.70 4.26
CA ASP A 100 -7.30 14.71 3.19
C ASP A 100 -6.86 13.92 1.94
N HIS A 101 -5.67 13.28 1.98
CA HIS A 101 -5.10 12.45 0.91
C HIS A 101 -5.31 10.94 1.08
N GLU A 102 -6.01 10.50 2.11
CA GLU A 102 -6.11 9.08 2.46
C GLU A 102 -6.98 8.28 1.49
N TYR A 103 -6.66 6.99 1.36
CA TYR A 103 -7.37 6.08 0.47
C TYR A 103 -8.87 5.98 0.82
N GLY A 104 -9.73 6.15 -0.19
CA GLY A 104 -11.17 6.25 -0.01
C GLY A 104 -11.81 5.05 0.71
N ALA A 105 -11.35 3.82 0.46
CA ALA A 105 -11.90 2.65 1.17
C ALA A 105 -11.51 2.63 2.66
N CYS A 106 -10.31 3.10 3.00
CA CYS A 106 -9.87 3.23 4.39
C CYS A 106 -10.59 4.38 5.09
N ASN A 107 -10.78 5.52 4.42
CA ASN A 107 -11.64 6.60 4.93
C ASN A 107 -13.02 6.09 5.31
N LYS A 108 -13.67 5.29 4.45
CA LYS A 108 -14.98 4.69 4.74
C LYS A 108 -14.96 3.78 5.97
N ALA A 109 -13.88 3.03 6.19
CA ALA A 109 -13.76 2.22 7.40
C ALA A 109 -13.68 3.10 8.66
N TRP A 110 -12.82 4.13 8.66
CA TRP A 110 -12.71 5.07 9.77
C TRP A 110 -14.02 5.83 10.02
N GLU A 111 -14.67 6.35 8.99
CA GLU A 111 -15.97 7.06 9.07
C GLU A 111 -17.06 6.15 9.63
N TYR A 112 -17.15 4.88 9.18
CA TYR A 112 -18.11 3.90 9.68
C TYR A 112 -17.95 3.64 11.19
N TYR A 113 -16.71 3.45 11.66
CA TYR A 113 -16.46 3.21 13.08
C TYR A 113 -16.55 4.50 13.91
N ALA A 114 -16.22 5.66 13.36
CA ALA A 114 -16.41 6.95 14.01
C ALA A 114 -17.89 7.19 14.35
N GLU A 115 -18.79 6.91 13.44
CA GLU A 115 -20.24 6.99 13.68
C GLU A 115 -20.69 6.02 14.78
N ARG A 116 -20.20 4.77 14.77
CA ARG A 116 -20.62 3.72 15.71
C ARG A 116 -20.03 3.85 17.11
N LYS A 117 -18.78 4.32 17.21
CA LYS A 117 -18.05 4.49 18.49
C LYS A 117 -18.10 5.93 19.00
N HIS A 118 -18.66 6.86 18.20
CA HIS A 118 -18.83 8.27 18.53
C HIS A 118 -17.53 9.07 18.71
N PHE A 119 -16.42 8.65 18.07
CA PHE A 119 -15.21 9.45 18.00
C PHE A 119 -15.22 10.38 16.77
N ILE A 120 -14.32 11.34 16.73
CA ILE A 120 -14.18 12.29 15.61
C ILE A 120 -13.07 11.83 14.67
N TYR A 121 -13.40 11.64 13.38
CA TYR A 121 -12.42 11.40 12.32
C TYR A 121 -12.10 12.74 11.63
N LYS A 122 -10.96 13.34 12.03
CA LYS A 122 -10.56 14.70 11.67
C LYS A 122 -9.52 14.70 10.56
N LYS A 123 -9.77 15.41 9.48
CA LYS A 123 -8.86 15.52 8.33
C LYS A 123 -8.11 16.85 8.37
N ALA A 124 -6.77 16.80 8.35
CA ALA A 124 -5.91 17.95 8.10
C ALA A 124 -5.67 18.11 6.61
N GLY A 125 -5.81 19.31 6.09
CA GLY A 125 -5.56 19.61 4.67
C GLY A 125 -4.05 19.69 4.40
N ILE A 126 -3.57 18.92 3.39
CA ILE A 126 -2.19 19.02 2.94
C ILE A 126 -2.14 19.89 1.70
N PRO A 127 -1.31 20.95 1.69
CA PRO A 127 -1.23 21.86 0.54
C PRO A 127 -0.82 21.15 -0.76
N THR A 128 -1.50 21.46 -1.85
CA THR A 128 -1.14 21.01 -3.21
C THR A 128 -1.03 22.17 -4.17
N PRO A 129 0.03 22.24 -4.99
CA PRO A 129 1.17 21.32 -5.07
C PRO A 129 1.98 21.25 -3.79
N LEU A 130 2.43 20.03 -3.39
CA LEU A 130 3.31 19.86 -2.24
C LEU A 130 4.75 20.19 -2.63
N HIS A 131 5.31 21.23 -2.00
CA HIS A 131 6.69 21.69 -2.23
C HIS A 131 7.62 21.43 -1.04
N SER A 132 7.09 21.16 0.15
CA SER A 132 7.88 20.83 1.35
C SER A 132 7.11 19.93 2.29
N TRP A 133 7.81 18.97 2.89
CA TRP A 133 7.29 18.18 4.01
C TRP A 133 7.00 19.03 5.26
N ASP A 134 7.67 20.19 5.40
CA ASP A 134 7.39 21.11 6.52
C ASP A 134 5.93 21.55 6.51
N ALA A 135 5.36 21.84 5.34
CA ALA A 135 3.96 22.20 5.22
C ALA A 135 3.01 21.06 5.67
N THR A 136 3.37 19.80 5.38
CA THR A 136 2.63 18.62 5.87
C THR A 136 2.74 18.51 7.39
N ILE A 137 3.95 18.66 7.92
CA ILE A 137 4.22 18.55 9.35
C ILE A 137 3.50 19.67 10.11
N GLU A 138 3.59 20.90 9.64
CA GLU A 138 2.90 22.05 10.23
C GLU A 138 1.38 21.87 10.26
N SER A 139 0.80 21.41 9.16
CA SER A 139 -0.63 21.12 9.09
C SER A 139 -1.05 20.04 10.07
N MET A 140 -0.31 18.91 10.12
CA MET A 140 -0.62 17.80 11.01
C MET A 140 -0.40 18.18 12.48
N VAL A 141 0.74 18.79 12.82
CA VAL A 141 1.07 19.19 14.20
C VAL A 141 0.11 20.26 14.71
N GLY A 142 -0.24 21.25 13.86
CA GLY A 142 -1.21 22.30 14.20
C GLY A 142 -2.64 21.78 14.39
N ALA A 143 -2.96 20.59 13.89
CA ALA A 143 -4.26 19.96 14.08
C ALA A 143 -4.34 19.07 15.33
N ILE A 144 -3.20 18.73 15.97
CA ILE A 144 -3.14 17.95 17.23
C ILE A 144 -3.74 18.76 18.38
N ASN A 145 -4.52 18.12 19.22
CA ASN A 145 -5.04 18.68 20.47
C ASN A 145 -5.13 17.60 21.57
N GLU A 146 -5.64 17.93 22.74
CA GLU A 146 -5.76 17.04 23.92
C GLU A 146 -6.66 15.82 23.67
N ASN A 147 -7.55 15.88 22.69
CA ASN A 147 -8.48 14.82 22.32
C ASN A 147 -7.88 13.86 21.25
N THR A 148 -6.77 14.24 20.62
CA THR A 148 -6.13 13.41 19.59
C THR A 148 -5.54 12.14 20.21
N LYS A 149 -6.13 10.98 19.96
CA LYS A 149 -5.71 9.67 20.49
C LYS A 149 -4.93 8.84 19.46
N CYS A 150 -5.20 9.05 18.17
CA CYS A 150 -4.59 8.29 17.11
C CYS A 150 -4.31 9.20 15.91
N ILE A 151 -3.19 8.95 15.23
CA ILE A 151 -2.88 9.50 13.91
C ILE A 151 -2.88 8.34 12.92
N TYR A 152 -3.71 8.44 11.87
CA TYR A 152 -3.77 7.51 10.74
C TYR A 152 -3.22 8.18 9.49
N LEU A 153 -2.22 7.58 8.82
CA LEU A 153 -1.56 8.16 7.66
C LEU A 153 -1.17 7.12 6.62
N SER A 154 -1.33 7.44 5.35
CA SER A 154 -0.66 6.73 4.26
C SER A 154 0.84 7.07 4.24
N HIS A 155 1.71 6.06 4.05
CA HIS A 155 3.15 6.30 3.79
C HIS A 155 3.36 6.91 2.40
N ILE A 156 2.71 6.34 1.39
CA ILE A 156 2.57 6.91 0.04
C ILE A 156 1.07 6.92 -0.25
N THR A 157 0.53 8.10 -0.53
CA THR A 157 -0.90 8.30 -0.76
C THR A 157 -1.38 7.62 -2.05
N SER A 158 -2.59 7.09 -2.05
CA SER A 158 -3.09 6.33 -3.19
C SER A 158 -3.45 7.22 -4.39
N GLU A 159 -4.29 8.24 -4.18
CA GLU A 159 -4.85 9.04 -5.27
C GLU A 159 -3.88 10.09 -5.79
N THR A 160 -3.09 10.65 -4.90
CA THR A 160 -2.16 11.76 -5.17
C THR A 160 -0.71 11.32 -5.32
N ALA A 161 -0.40 10.07 -4.97
CA ALA A 161 0.92 9.44 -5.12
C ALA A 161 2.07 10.18 -4.39
N VAL A 162 1.77 10.83 -3.28
CA VAL A 162 2.72 11.63 -2.51
C VAL A 162 3.28 10.82 -1.34
N THR A 163 4.59 10.87 -1.15
CA THR A 163 5.27 10.31 0.01
C THR A 163 5.19 11.29 1.18
N LEU A 164 4.64 10.84 2.31
CA LEU A 164 4.51 11.63 3.52
C LEU A 164 5.68 11.39 4.49
N PRO A 165 6.05 12.40 5.33
CA PRO A 165 7.16 12.31 6.30
C PRO A 165 6.77 11.51 7.54
N ILE A 166 6.39 10.24 7.37
CA ILE A 166 5.78 9.43 8.45
C ILE A 166 6.73 9.18 9.63
N GLN A 167 8.03 9.03 9.39
CA GLN A 167 9.00 8.85 10.48
C GLN A 167 8.98 10.04 11.45
N GLN A 168 8.94 11.24 10.90
CA GLN A 168 8.91 12.49 11.67
C GLN A 168 7.58 12.66 12.40
N LEU A 169 6.46 12.35 11.73
CA LEU A 169 5.12 12.39 12.32
C LEU A 169 4.93 11.32 13.40
N CYS A 170 5.43 10.09 13.20
CA CYS A 170 5.45 9.05 14.25
C CYS A 170 6.26 9.46 15.48
N LYS A 171 7.41 10.12 15.27
CA LYS A 171 8.21 10.66 16.38
C LYS A 171 7.44 11.73 17.17
N THR A 172 6.80 12.66 16.47
CA THR A 172 5.98 13.71 17.09
C THR A 172 4.78 13.12 17.83
N ALA A 173 4.06 12.18 17.24
CA ALA A 173 2.93 11.49 17.87
C ALA A 173 3.36 10.82 19.19
N ARG A 174 4.48 10.08 19.16
CA ARG A 174 5.01 9.41 20.36
C ARG A 174 5.36 10.39 21.48
N GLN A 175 5.92 11.57 21.16
CA GLN A 175 6.22 12.60 22.13
C GLN A 175 4.97 13.17 22.82
N ASN A 176 3.83 13.07 22.16
CA ASN A 176 2.53 13.52 22.65
C ASN A 176 1.64 12.38 23.19
N GLY A 177 2.16 11.15 23.28
CA GLY A 177 1.39 9.99 23.76
C GLY A 177 0.27 9.55 22.80
N ILE A 178 0.38 9.88 21.52
CA ILE A 178 -0.61 9.59 20.48
C ILE A 178 -0.21 8.32 19.72
N LEU A 179 -1.15 7.40 19.52
CA LEU A 179 -0.95 6.19 18.72
C LEU A 179 -0.79 6.50 17.23
N THR A 180 0.00 5.70 16.54
CA THR A 180 0.21 5.83 15.09
C THR A 180 -0.17 4.57 14.34
N VAL A 181 -1.01 4.73 13.33
CA VAL A 181 -1.41 3.68 12.38
C VAL A 181 -1.02 4.11 10.98
N ILE A 182 -0.07 3.41 10.38
CA ILE A 182 0.47 3.76 9.07
C ILE A 182 -0.02 2.78 8.00
N ASP A 183 -0.67 3.33 6.98
CA ASP A 183 -1.03 2.61 5.75
C ASP A 183 0.16 2.64 4.78
N GLY A 184 0.91 1.57 4.75
CA GLY A 184 2.03 1.34 3.85
C GLY A 184 1.65 0.61 2.56
N ALA A 185 0.38 0.67 2.11
CA ALA A 185 -0.07 -0.11 0.94
C ALA A 185 0.79 0.09 -0.31
N HIS A 186 1.38 1.25 -0.48
CA HIS A 186 2.21 1.60 -1.64
C HIS A 186 3.72 1.67 -1.37
N ALA A 187 4.17 1.46 -0.14
CA ALA A 187 5.58 1.67 0.20
C ALA A 187 6.47 0.41 0.03
N PRO A 188 6.13 -0.78 0.59
CA PRO A 188 7.00 -1.94 0.50
C PRO A 188 7.24 -2.35 -0.95
N GLY A 189 8.50 -2.30 -1.36
CA GLY A 189 8.92 -2.61 -2.72
C GLY A 189 9.00 -1.41 -3.67
N GLN A 190 8.38 -0.28 -3.34
CA GLN A 190 8.56 0.98 -4.07
C GLN A 190 9.69 1.82 -3.46
N ILE A 191 9.76 1.81 -2.13
CA ILE A 191 10.82 2.48 -1.37
C ILE A 191 11.41 1.52 -0.33
N PRO A 192 12.62 1.78 0.17
CA PRO A 192 13.11 1.13 1.38
C PRO A 192 12.18 1.39 2.56
N VAL A 193 11.82 0.34 3.28
CA VAL A 193 10.96 0.44 4.47
C VAL A 193 11.69 -0.18 5.65
N ASP A 194 12.13 0.66 6.58
CA ASP A 194 12.71 0.25 7.86
C ASP A 194 11.71 0.55 8.98
N LEU A 195 11.02 -0.50 9.47
CA LEU A 195 9.96 -0.34 10.46
C LEU A 195 10.48 0.02 11.86
N ARG A 196 11.74 -0.29 12.17
CA ARG A 196 12.36 0.15 13.42
C ARG A 196 12.61 1.65 13.43
N GLU A 197 13.10 2.19 12.31
CA GLU A 197 13.34 3.63 12.17
C GLU A 197 12.04 4.43 12.10
N ILE A 198 11.07 3.95 11.33
CA ILE A 198 9.73 4.57 11.25
C ILE A 198 9.09 4.63 12.64
N GLY A 199 9.17 3.53 13.37
CA GLY A 199 8.72 3.48 14.75
C GLY A 199 7.22 3.70 14.94
N ALA A 200 6.39 3.39 13.96
CA ALA A 200 4.93 3.38 14.07
C ALA A 200 4.45 2.33 15.09
N ASP A 201 3.30 2.55 15.71
CA ASP A 201 2.71 1.57 16.62
C ASP A 201 2.05 0.44 15.85
N VAL A 202 1.45 0.78 14.70
CA VAL A 202 0.93 -0.17 13.71
C VAL A 202 1.40 0.26 12.32
N TYR A 203 1.88 -0.72 11.53
CA TYR A 203 2.19 -0.54 10.12
C TYR A 203 1.54 -1.64 9.29
N ILE A 204 0.77 -1.27 8.29
CA ILE A 204 0.02 -2.20 7.44
C ILE A 204 0.49 -2.03 6.01
N GLY A 205 0.82 -3.11 5.30
CA GLY A 205 1.35 -2.99 3.94
C GLY A 205 0.88 -4.11 3.00
N ASN A 206 0.86 -3.81 1.71
CA ASN A 206 0.58 -4.80 0.67
C ASN A 206 1.87 -5.38 0.08
N CYS A 207 1.97 -6.70 0.03
CA CYS A 207 3.03 -7.38 -0.72
C CYS A 207 2.68 -7.52 -2.22
N HIS A 208 1.38 -7.56 -2.56
CA HIS A 208 0.91 -7.77 -3.93
C HIS A 208 0.97 -6.54 -4.84
N LYS A 209 1.40 -5.37 -4.32
CA LYS A 209 1.64 -4.18 -5.14
C LYS A 209 3.11 -4.12 -5.55
N TRP A 210 3.89 -3.26 -4.93
CA TRP A 210 5.25 -2.94 -5.36
C TRP A 210 6.31 -3.99 -4.99
N LEU A 211 6.02 -4.88 -4.02
CA LEU A 211 6.84 -6.07 -3.76
C LEU A 211 6.56 -7.19 -4.79
N CYS A 212 5.55 -7.03 -5.65
CA CYS A 212 5.19 -7.93 -6.75
C CYS A 212 4.82 -9.37 -6.34
N ALA A 213 4.41 -9.60 -5.09
CA ALA A 213 3.88 -10.88 -4.64
C ALA A 213 2.47 -11.14 -5.23
N PRO A 214 1.93 -12.36 -5.15
CA PRO A 214 0.57 -12.64 -5.63
C PRO A 214 -0.51 -11.89 -4.85
N LYS A 215 -1.65 -11.62 -5.52
CA LYS A 215 -2.83 -10.98 -4.90
C LYS A 215 -3.31 -11.78 -3.72
N GLY A 216 -3.79 -11.08 -2.66
CA GLY A 216 -4.17 -11.72 -1.40
C GLY A 216 -3.03 -11.80 -0.39
N SER A 217 -1.86 -11.22 -0.70
CA SER A 217 -0.71 -11.15 0.21
C SER A 217 -0.49 -9.73 0.72
N ALA A 218 -0.59 -9.56 2.02
CA ALA A 218 -0.35 -8.33 2.76
C ALA A 218 0.07 -8.68 4.20
N PHE A 219 0.50 -7.68 4.95
CA PHE A 219 0.95 -7.85 6.32
C PHE A 219 0.49 -6.70 7.21
N MET A 220 0.49 -6.98 8.51
CA MET A 220 0.32 -6.01 9.57
C MET A 220 1.40 -6.24 10.62
N VAL A 221 2.11 -5.18 10.99
CA VAL A 221 3.07 -5.17 12.11
C VAL A 221 2.45 -4.35 13.23
N VAL A 222 2.41 -4.93 14.43
CA VAL A 222 1.83 -4.31 15.62
C VAL A 222 2.86 -4.40 16.75
N LYS A 223 3.17 -3.27 17.40
CA LYS A 223 4.06 -3.26 18.54
C LYS A 223 3.57 -4.18 19.67
N PRO A 224 4.48 -4.89 20.38
CA PRO A 224 4.11 -5.84 21.44
C PRO A 224 3.11 -5.30 22.45
N ALA A 225 3.26 -4.04 22.87
CA ALA A 225 2.37 -3.40 23.84
C ALA A 225 0.90 -3.30 23.40
N MET A 226 0.63 -3.38 22.09
CA MET A 226 -0.73 -3.27 21.55
C MET A 226 -1.31 -4.63 21.11
N GLN A 227 -0.49 -5.68 20.97
CA GLN A 227 -0.92 -6.96 20.37
C GLN A 227 -2.10 -7.58 21.11
N GLN A 228 -2.13 -7.50 22.45
CA GLN A 228 -3.22 -8.05 23.26
C GLN A 228 -4.57 -7.34 23.04
N ALA A 229 -4.56 -6.09 22.61
CA ALA A 229 -5.79 -5.34 22.29
C ALA A 229 -6.23 -5.53 20.82
N VAL A 230 -5.32 -5.95 19.94
CA VAL A 230 -5.61 -6.09 18.50
C VAL A 230 -6.14 -7.48 18.19
N HIS A 231 -7.42 -7.70 18.44
CA HIS A 231 -8.09 -8.96 18.14
C HIS A 231 -8.38 -9.10 16.63
N PRO A 232 -8.38 -10.33 16.09
CA PRO A 232 -8.71 -10.56 14.70
C PRO A 232 -10.21 -10.30 14.43
N LEU A 233 -10.54 -9.87 13.21
CA LEU A 233 -11.95 -9.69 12.79
C LEU A 233 -12.72 -11.01 12.73
N VAL A 234 -12.02 -12.13 12.54
CA VAL A 234 -12.61 -13.46 12.46
C VAL A 234 -11.99 -14.33 13.56
N ILE A 235 -12.77 -14.65 14.56
CA ILE A 235 -12.36 -15.58 15.62
C ILE A 235 -12.47 -17.02 15.10
N SER A 236 -11.39 -17.77 15.21
CA SER A 236 -11.28 -19.14 14.71
C SER A 236 -10.37 -20.00 15.61
N TRP A 237 -9.96 -21.16 15.15
CA TRP A 237 -9.08 -22.08 15.91
C TRP A 237 -7.75 -21.47 16.34
N GLY A 238 -7.27 -20.41 15.71
CA GLY A 238 -6.10 -19.68 16.17
C GLY A 238 -6.30 -18.95 17.52
N TRP A 239 -7.54 -18.68 17.91
CA TRP A 239 -7.87 -18.05 19.20
C TRP A 239 -7.78 -19.05 20.34
N SER A 240 -7.03 -18.72 21.38
CA SER A 240 -6.80 -19.58 22.56
C SER A 240 -6.23 -20.98 22.22
N SER A 241 -5.53 -21.12 21.11
CA SER A 241 -4.86 -22.38 20.74
C SER A 241 -3.75 -22.72 21.72
N ALA A 242 -3.73 -23.96 22.17
CA ALA A 242 -2.59 -24.52 22.93
C ALA A 242 -1.33 -24.70 22.05
N GLN A 243 -1.47 -24.62 20.74
CA GLN A 243 -0.35 -24.68 19.79
C GLN A 243 0.28 -23.27 19.68
N THR A 244 1.43 -23.10 20.31
CA THR A 244 2.12 -21.80 20.42
C THR A 244 3.30 -21.66 19.43
N GLY A 245 3.36 -22.48 18.38
CA GLY A 245 4.52 -22.52 17.46
C GLY A 245 4.91 -21.14 16.92
N SER A 246 3.93 -20.42 16.38
CA SER A 246 4.12 -19.08 15.76
C SER A 246 3.95 -17.90 16.73
N GLY A 247 3.62 -18.16 18.00
CA GLY A 247 3.21 -17.15 18.96
C GLY A 247 1.71 -16.82 18.90
N GLU A 248 1.18 -16.32 20.01
CA GLU A 248 -0.26 -16.12 20.20
C GLU A 248 -0.85 -15.12 19.19
N PHE A 249 -0.21 -13.97 19.00
CA PHE A 249 -0.64 -12.93 18.08
C PHE A 249 -0.69 -13.42 16.61
N ALA A 250 0.33 -14.18 16.19
CA ALA A 250 0.35 -14.77 14.86
C ALA A 250 -0.77 -15.80 14.67
N ASN A 251 -1.00 -16.66 15.64
CA ASN A 251 -2.06 -17.67 15.60
C ASN A 251 -3.44 -17.01 15.46
N TRP A 252 -3.72 -15.95 16.20
CA TRP A 252 -5.00 -15.24 16.14
C TRP A 252 -5.33 -14.72 14.75
N HIS A 253 -4.35 -14.15 14.06
CA HIS A 253 -4.54 -13.46 12.78
C HIS A 253 -4.34 -14.35 11.55
N GLN A 254 -3.52 -15.39 11.66
CA GLN A 254 -3.18 -16.22 10.50
C GLN A 254 -4.17 -17.35 10.25
N TRP A 255 -4.74 -17.96 11.31
CA TRP A 255 -5.73 -19.02 11.14
C TRP A 255 -7.15 -18.49 11.36
N THR A 256 -7.71 -17.86 10.35
CA THR A 256 -9.07 -17.31 10.34
C THR A 256 -10.10 -18.23 9.67
N GLY A 257 -9.79 -19.55 9.56
CA GLY A 257 -10.56 -20.56 8.85
C GLY A 257 -9.79 -21.14 7.67
N THR A 258 -10.31 -22.21 7.09
CA THR A 258 -9.69 -22.88 5.93
C THR A 258 -9.59 -21.93 4.75
N ARG A 259 -8.37 -21.70 4.25
CA ARG A 259 -8.09 -20.84 3.10
C ARG A 259 -6.80 -21.28 2.40
N ASP A 260 -6.60 -20.83 1.19
CA ASP A 260 -5.33 -20.99 0.47
C ASP A 260 -4.30 -19.95 0.93
N PRO A 261 -3.18 -20.34 1.58
CA PRO A 261 -2.12 -19.43 2.02
C PRO A 261 -1.05 -19.20 0.95
N SER A 262 -1.16 -19.79 -0.23
CA SER A 262 -0.09 -19.84 -1.24
C SER A 262 0.41 -18.46 -1.66
N ALA A 263 -0.47 -17.44 -1.65
CA ALA A 263 -0.08 -16.07 -1.96
C ALA A 263 0.91 -15.49 -0.93
N GLN A 264 0.72 -15.77 0.35
CA GLN A 264 1.62 -15.34 1.42
C GLN A 264 2.92 -16.15 1.40
N LEU A 265 2.82 -17.45 1.15
CA LEU A 265 3.97 -18.36 1.07
C LEU A 265 4.89 -18.06 -0.14
N ALA A 266 4.39 -17.38 -1.17
CA ALA A 266 5.20 -16.95 -2.33
C ALA A 266 5.92 -15.61 -2.10
N ILE A 267 5.73 -14.92 -0.96
CA ILE A 267 6.42 -13.65 -0.65
C ILE A 267 7.95 -13.81 -0.63
N PRO A 268 8.55 -14.84 -0.02
CA PRO A 268 10.00 -15.03 -0.08
C PRO A 268 10.55 -15.09 -1.50
N THR A 269 9.82 -15.72 -2.43
CA THR A 269 10.21 -15.79 -3.84
C THR A 269 10.13 -14.42 -4.51
N ALA A 270 9.15 -13.58 -4.13
CA ALA A 270 9.08 -12.21 -4.63
C ALA A 270 10.26 -11.34 -4.15
N ILE A 271 10.69 -11.52 -2.90
CA ILE A 271 11.89 -10.86 -2.35
C ILE A 271 13.13 -11.37 -3.10
N ALA A 272 13.31 -12.68 -3.21
CA ALA A 272 14.45 -13.30 -3.89
C ALA A 272 14.51 -12.93 -5.38
N PHE A 273 13.37 -12.76 -6.05
CA PHE A 273 13.34 -12.28 -7.44
C PHE A 273 13.96 -10.89 -7.57
N ARG A 274 13.64 -9.99 -6.66
CA ARG A 274 14.20 -8.63 -6.66
C ARG A 274 15.71 -8.62 -6.40
N GLU A 275 16.17 -9.48 -5.49
CA GLU A 275 17.58 -9.61 -5.11
C GLU A 275 18.48 -10.14 -6.26
N GLN A 276 17.89 -10.68 -7.34
CA GLN A 276 18.64 -11.10 -8.54
C GLN A 276 19.08 -9.93 -9.43
N PHE A 277 18.57 -8.73 -9.18
CA PHE A 277 18.81 -7.53 -9.98
C PHE A 277 19.29 -6.39 -9.08
N ASP A 278 19.95 -5.41 -9.68
CA ASP A 278 20.14 -4.10 -9.04
C ASP A 278 18.82 -3.33 -9.04
N TRP A 279 17.95 -3.71 -8.08
CA TRP A 279 16.59 -3.18 -8.02
C TRP A 279 16.56 -1.68 -7.70
N GLU A 280 17.54 -1.16 -6.98
CA GLU A 280 17.68 0.25 -6.67
C GLU A 280 17.90 1.05 -7.96
N SER A 281 18.84 0.63 -8.80
CA SER A 281 19.06 1.23 -10.11
C SER A 281 17.82 1.16 -11.00
N LEU A 282 17.16 0.00 -11.06
CA LEU A 282 15.93 -0.17 -11.86
C LEU A 282 14.78 0.74 -11.40
N THR A 283 14.62 0.95 -10.10
CA THR A 283 13.59 1.86 -9.57
C THR A 283 13.94 3.32 -9.79
N GLN A 284 15.23 3.66 -9.78
CA GLN A 284 15.69 5.00 -10.15
C GLN A 284 15.41 5.29 -11.63
N ASP A 285 15.68 4.35 -12.53
CA ASP A 285 15.33 4.48 -13.96
C ASP A 285 13.82 4.70 -14.16
N CYS A 286 12.99 3.98 -13.39
CA CYS A 286 11.54 4.19 -13.39
C CYS A 286 11.15 5.61 -12.92
N HIS A 287 11.82 6.11 -11.89
CA HIS A 287 11.60 7.46 -11.37
C HIS A 287 11.98 8.53 -12.40
N ASP A 288 13.15 8.39 -13.02
CA ASP A 288 13.63 9.34 -14.03
C ASP A 288 12.70 9.36 -15.26
N LEU A 289 12.24 8.19 -15.70
CA LEU A 289 11.24 8.07 -16.76
C LEU A 289 9.92 8.73 -16.38
N LEU A 290 9.49 8.61 -15.13
CA LEU A 290 8.27 9.25 -14.62
C LEU A 290 8.42 10.78 -14.57
N ILE A 291 9.59 11.31 -14.20
CA ILE A 291 9.86 12.76 -14.22
C ILE A 291 9.77 13.31 -15.65
N ALA A 292 10.40 12.63 -16.62
CA ALA A 292 10.34 13.02 -18.02
C ALA A 292 8.89 13.02 -18.54
N LEU A 293 8.16 11.95 -18.30
CA LEU A 293 6.73 11.84 -18.65
C LEU A 293 5.89 12.93 -17.98
N GLY A 294 6.13 13.21 -16.71
CA GLY A 294 5.43 14.24 -15.95
C GLY A 294 5.63 15.63 -16.52
N SER A 295 6.83 15.96 -16.99
CA SER A 295 7.13 17.24 -17.65
C SER A 295 6.34 17.40 -18.96
N GLU A 296 6.21 16.33 -19.74
CA GLU A 296 5.41 16.34 -20.97
C GLU A 296 3.91 16.48 -20.68
N ILE A 297 3.38 15.78 -19.68
CA ILE A 297 1.96 15.90 -19.26
C ILE A 297 1.68 17.34 -18.83
N GLN A 298 2.54 17.95 -18.01
CA GLN A 298 2.38 19.34 -17.57
C GLN A 298 2.47 20.33 -18.74
N SER A 299 3.31 20.08 -19.73
CA SER A 299 3.39 20.88 -20.95
C SER A 299 2.09 20.84 -21.78
N ILE A 300 1.45 19.65 -21.87
CA ILE A 300 0.18 19.48 -22.60
C ILE A 300 -0.99 20.15 -21.86
N THR A 301 -1.06 19.94 -20.55
CA THR A 301 -2.21 20.39 -19.74
C THR A 301 -2.10 21.85 -19.30
N GLY A 302 -0.90 22.40 -19.23
CA GLY A 302 -0.61 23.71 -18.61
C GLY A 302 -0.83 23.71 -17.10
N LEU A 303 -0.99 22.54 -16.45
CA LEU A 303 -1.32 22.40 -15.04
C LEU A 303 -0.17 21.74 -14.26
N PRO A 304 -0.02 22.05 -12.95
CA PRO A 304 1.06 21.47 -12.16
C PRO A 304 0.80 20.01 -11.81
N ALA A 305 1.87 19.32 -11.45
CA ALA A 305 1.77 18.06 -10.70
C ALA A 305 1.24 18.32 -9.27
N ILE A 306 0.76 17.28 -8.60
CA ILE A 306 0.25 17.38 -7.22
C ILE A 306 1.37 17.60 -6.20
N ALA A 307 2.60 17.25 -6.53
CA ALA A 307 3.77 17.45 -5.70
C ALA A 307 5.04 17.61 -6.53
N ASP A 308 6.10 18.13 -5.92
CA ASP A 308 7.43 18.14 -6.53
C ASP A 308 7.94 16.71 -6.75
N PRO A 309 8.77 16.48 -7.80
CA PRO A 309 9.29 15.13 -8.13
C PRO A 309 10.04 14.44 -6.99
N ARG A 310 10.64 15.16 -6.05
CA ARG A 310 11.32 14.61 -4.86
C ARG A 310 10.39 13.82 -3.92
N TYR A 311 9.07 14.00 -4.05
CA TYR A 311 8.05 13.30 -3.26
C TYR A 311 7.36 12.18 -4.03
N TRP A 312 7.80 11.92 -5.26
CA TRP A 312 7.40 10.77 -6.06
C TRP A 312 8.44 9.64 -5.93
N HIS A 313 8.05 8.47 -6.43
CA HIS A 313 8.99 7.36 -6.66
C HIS A 313 8.67 6.74 -8.03
N GLN A 314 7.96 5.63 -8.05
CA GLN A 314 7.49 5.00 -9.29
C GLN A 314 6.03 5.37 -9.63
N MET A 315 5.43 6.30 -8.91
CA MET A 315 4.05 6.74 -9.08
C MET A 315 3.94 8.24 -8.87
N ALA A 316 3.17 8.92 -9.74
CA ALA A 316 2.87 10.35 -9.62
C ALA A 316 1.46 10.67 -10.13
N ALA A 317 0.88 11.77 -9.64
CA ALA A 317 -0.42 12.27 -10.08
C ALA A 317 -0.29 13.67 -10.66
N PHE A 318 -0.98 13.88 -11.78
CA PHE A 318 -0.98 15.14 -12.53
C PHE A 318 -2.39 15.66 -12.70
N GLU A 319 -2.59 16.96 -12.57
CA GLU A 319 -3.89 17.59 -12.76
C GLU A 319 -4.26 17.65 -14.25
N LEU A 320 -5.50 17.33 -14.56
CA LEU A 320 -6.10 17.43 -15.90
C LEU A 320 -7.06 18.61 -15.94
N PRO A 321 -7.33 19.18 -17.15
CA PRO A 321 -8.29 20.26 -17.31
C PRO A 321 -9.67 19.93 -16.73
N LYS A 322 -10.30 20.91 -16.05
CA LYS A 322 -11.58 20.72 -15.36
C LYS A 322 -12.75 20.37 -16.29
N ASN A 323 -12.68 20.80 -17.54
CA ASN A 323 -13.71 20.56 -18.56
C ASN A 323 -13.67 19.14 -19.16
N ILE A 324 -12.70 18.31 -18.76
CA ILE A 324 -12.58 16.94 -19.22
C ILE A 324 -13.45 16.03 -18.34
N ASP A 325 -14.22 15.17 -18.98
CA ASP A 325 -14.90 14.06 -18.30
C ASP A 325 -13.88 12.93 -17.99
N PRO A 326 -13.52 12.70 -16.73
CA PRO A 326 -12.52 11.71 -16.34
C PRO A 326 -12.92 10.28 -16.69
N ILE A 327 -14.22 9.96 -16.68
CA ILE A 327 -14.75 8.64 -17.00
C ILE A 327 -14.61 8.39 -18.50
N ALA A 328 -15.03 9.36 -19.32
CA ALA A 328 -14.95 9.26 -20.77
C ALA A 328 -13.48 9.21 -21.24
N LEU A 329 -12.59 10.04 -20.65
CA LEU A 329 -11.17 10.04 -21.01
C LEU A 329 -10.52 8.67 -20.66
N LYS A 330 -10.76 8.15 -19.46
CA LYS A 330 -10.25 6.82 -19.06
C LYS A 330 -10.73 5.73 -20.00
N ALA A 331 -12.02 5.74 -20.38
CA ALA A 331 -12.58 4.77 -21.32
C ALA A 331 -11.91 4.86 -22.69
N LYS A 332 -11.75 6.05 -23.25
CA LYS A 332 -11.06 6.27 -24.53
C LYS A 332 -9.61 5.78 -24.50
N LEU A 333 -8.85 6.13 -23.47
CA LEU A 333 -7.47 5.67 -23.33
C LEU A 333 -7.39 4.14 -23.37
N TYR A 334 -8.29 3.44 -22.71
CA TYR A 334 -8.29 1.99 -22.69
C TYR A 334 -8.79 1.37 -24.01
N TYR A 335 -9.96 1.77 -24.48
CA TYR A 335 -10.61 1.11 -25.61
C TYR A 335 -10.03 1.50 -26.96
N ASP A 336 -9.69 2.79 -27.14
CA ASP A 336 -9.23 3.31 -28.44
C ASP A 336 -7.70 3.27 -28.55
N TYR A 337 -6.96 3.46 -27.43
CA TYR A 337 -5.50 3.55 -27.44
C TYR A 337 -4.79 2.38 -26.75
N ARG A 338 -5.54 1.47 -26.10
CA ARG A 338 -4.98 0.33 -25.34
C ARG A 338 -4.02 0.77 -24.24
N ILE A 339 -4.34 1.83 -23.54
CA ILE A 339 -3.57 2.37 -22.43
C ILE A 339 -4.38 2.19 -21.14
N GLU A 340 -3.84 1.43 -20.18
CA GLU A 340 -4.41 1.27 -18.83
C GLU A 340 -3.75 2.27 -17.89
N VAL A 341 -4.48 3.31 -17.51
CA VAL A 341 -4.05 4.34 -16.55
C VAL A 341 -5.25 4.84 -15.74
N PRO A 342 -5.15 4.99 -14.40
CA PRO A 342 -6.26 5.51 -13.61
C PRO A 342 -6.43 7.01 -13.80
N ILE A 343 -7.68 7.40 -14.00
CA ILE A 343 -8.13 8.80 -13.96
C ILE A 343 -9.28 8.87 -12.98
N HIS A 344 -9.24 9.83 -12.07
CA HIS A 344 -10.24 9.99 -11.01
C HIS A 344 -10.41 11.46 -10.63
N ASN A 345 -11.49 11.78 -9.91
CA ASN A 345 -11.69 13.07 -9.31
C ASN A 345 -11.26 13.05 -7.85
N TRP A 346 -10.41 13.99 -7.46
CA TRP A 346 -9.96 14.20 -6.09
C TRP A 346 -10.19 15.66 -5.69
N HIS A 347 -11.06 15.91 -4.73
CA HIS A 347 -11.44 17.25 -4.26
C HIS A 347 -11.77 18.27 -5.39
N GLY A 348 -12.50 17.79 -6.42
CA GLY A 348 -12.88 18.62 -7.57
C GLY A 348 -11.77 18.84 -8.61
N LYS A 349 -10.62 18.21 -8.45
CA LYS A 349 -9.54 18.14 -9.44
C LYS A 349 -9.61 16.80 -10.17
N ASN A 350 -9.56 16.81 -11.49
CA ASN A 350 -9.37 15.61 -12.29
C ASN A 350 -7.89 15.25 -12.29
N LEU A 351 -7.55 14.06 -11.86
CA LEU A 351 -6.16 13.57 -11.78
C LEU A 351 -5.95 12.36 -12.68
N ILE A 352 -4.85 12.35 -13.41
CA ILE A 352 -4.26 11.16 -14.01
C ILE A 352 -3.11 10.70 -13.13
N ARG A 353 -3.15 9.46 -12.64
CA ARG A 353 -2.09 8.88 -11.82
C ARG A 353 -1.33 7.83 -12.62
N VAL A 354 -0.08 8.11 -12.92
CA VAL A 354 0.79 7.19 -13.67
C VAL A 354 1.63 6.37 -12.71
N SER A 355 1.78 5.10 -13.02
CA SER A 355 2.67 4.18 -12.30
C SER A 355 3.65 3.55 -13.29
N ILE A 356 4.93 3.80 -13.12
CA ILE A 356 6.03 3.21 -13.89
C ILE A 356 6.66 2.08 -13.08
N GLN A 357 6.75 0.89 -13.70
CA GLN A 357 7.41 -0.26 -13.08
C GLN A 357 8.47 -0.78 -14.05
N VAL A 358 9.42 -1.56 -13.56
CA VAL A 358 10.60 -2.07 -14.28
C VAL A 358 10.33 -2.70 -15.67
N TYR A 359 9.08 -2.99 -16.00
CA TYR A 359 8.67 -3.49 -17.31
C TYR A 359 8.23 -2.39 -18.29
N ASN A 360 8.10 -1.15 -17.83
CA ASN A 360 7.75 -0.01 -18.69
C ASN A 360 9.01 0.60 -19.33
N ASN A 361 8.81 1.30 -20.42
CA ASN A 361 9.86 1.95 -21.20
C ASN A 361 9.38 3.29 -21.81
N GLU A 362 10.28 4.00 -22.48
CA GLU A 362 9.96 5.27 -23.14
C GLU A 362 8.82 5.17 -24.17
N GLN A 363 8.67 4.03 -24.87
CA GLN A 363 7.58 3.86 -25.85
C GLN A 363 6.22 3.83 -25.16
N ASP A 364 6.12 3.22 -23.97
CA ASP A 364 4.89 3.24 -23.17
C ASP A 364 4.50 4.69 -22.80
N CYS A 365 5.48 5.51 -22.42
CA CYS A 365 5.28 6.93 -22.11
C CYS A 365 4.86 7.71 -23.35
N GLN A 366 5.54 7.53 -24.49
CA GLN A 366 5.22 8.22 -25.75
C GLN A 366 3.82 7.87 -26.28
N ARG A 367 3.35 6.64 -26.08
CA ARG A 367 1.97 6.27 -26.40
C ARG A 367 0.96 7.06 -25.59
N LEU A 368 1.19 7.21 -24.26
CA LEU A 368 0.32 8.00 -23.41
C LEU A 368 0.32 9.48 -23.85
N ILE A 369 1.50 10.08 -24.06
CA ILE A 369 1.63 11.46 -24.50
C ILE A 369 0.90 11.70 -25.81
N SER A 370 1.12 10.85 -26.83
CA SER A 370 0.47 10.96 -28.13
C SER A 370 -1.06 10.83 -28.03
N ALA A 371 -1.57 10.05 -27.10
CA ALA A 371 -3.00 9.93 -26.84
C ALA A 371 -3.55 11.19 -26.16
N LEU A 372 -2.86 11.69 -25.11
CA LEU A 372 -3.28 12.91 -24.41
C LEU A 372 -3.30 14.14 -25.32
N GLN A 373 -2.29 14.34 -26.19
CA GLN A 373 -2.24 15.41 -27.19
C GLN A 373 -3.46 15.44 -28.14
N LYS A 374 -4.08 14.29 -28.37
CA LYS A 374 -5.28 14.19 -29.24
C LYS A 374 -6.59 14.33 -28.48
N LEU A 375 -6.57 14.06 -27.18
CA LEU A 375 -7.79 13.94 -26.38
C LEU A 375 -8.02 15.15 -25.46
N LEU A 376 -6.97 15.92 -25.16
CA LEU A 376 -7.03 17.17 -24.40
C LEU A 376 -6.97 18.39 -25.29
#